data_f368632ae21192bebf285acd7a7c7ac3
#
_entry.id   f368632ae21192bebf285acd7a7c7ac3
#
_cell.length_a   1.000
_cell.length_b   1.000
_cell.length_c   1.000
_cell.angle_alpha   90.00
_cell.angle_beta   90.00
_cell.angle_gamma   90.00
#
_symmetry.space_group_name_H-M   'P 1'
#
loop_
_entity.id
_entity.type
_entity.pdbx_description
1 polymer ?
#
loop_
_entity_poly.entity_id
_entity_poly.type
_entity_poly.pdbx_seq_one_letter_code
_entity_poly.pdbx_strand_id
1 'polypeptide(L)'
;MFNHRFNGVFMSKQEDRTTAVDVKETEGPAGPVILFFIIGFAVSLVVGWGIFPKLLYSQKHQPVEFNHVLHQAEVSDGCESCHYFREDGSFAGIPTLESCMECHEEALGESEAEEKLIEEYVTPEREIPWLVYSKQPACVYFPHAAHVLTAEMACETCHGDVGESDHMKVYEENRITGYSRDLWGKNMIGLKKNTWDRMKMDDCSECHVKENVRQGSVQTEKGGCFVCHK
;
A
#
# COMPACT_ATOMS: atom_id res chain seq x y z
N MET A 1 -98.84 17.87 3.27
CA MET A 1 -98.60 19.17 3.89
C MET A 1 -97.14 19.41 4.03
N PHE A 2 -96.68 20.58 3.68
CA PHE A 2 -95.37 21.21 3.64
C PHE A 2 -94.56 21.08 2.37
N ASN A 3 -94.67 22.13 1.69
CA ASN A 3 -94.01 22.62 0.53
C ASN A 3 -92.67 23.29 0.97
N HIS A 4 -91.50 22.95 0.41
CA HIS A 4 -90.36 23.83 0.45
C HIS A 4 -89.73 23.90 -0.94
N ARG A 5 -89.86 25.11 -1.50
CA ARG A 5 -89.16 25.64 -2.65
C ARG A 5 -87.70 25.76 -2.27
N PHE A 6 -86.81 25.25 -3.09
CA PHE A 6 -85.40 25.65 -3.06
C PHE A 6 -85.06 26.50 -4.29
N ASN A 7 -84.61 27.69 -3.98
CA ASN A 7 -84.18 28.75 -4.92
C ASN A 7 -82.91 28.23 -5.66
N GLY A 8 -82.92 28.50 -6.98
CA GLY A 8 -81.72 28.28 -7.81
C GLY A 8 -80.66 29.31 -7.49
N VAL A 9 -79.47 28.83 -7.22
CA VAL A 9 -78.25 29.64 -7.17
C VAL A 9 -77.61 29.57 -8.55
N PHE A 10 -77.56 30.72 -9.19
CA PHE A 10 -76.86 30.98 -10.47
C PHE A 10 -75.36 30.90 -10.18
N MET A 11 -74.70 29.80 -10.55
CA MET A 11 -73.24 29.73 -10.55
C MET A 11 -72.70 30.38 -11.83
N SER A 12 -72.09 31.54 -11.67
CA SER A 12 -71.32 32.21 -12.71
C SER A 12 -70.08 31.37 -13.06
N LYS A 13 -70.00 30.94 -14.30
CA LYS A 13 -68.84 30.25 -14.86
C LYS A 13 -67.67 31.26 -14.95
N GLN A 14 -66.74 31.16 -14.01
CA GLN A 14 -65.47 31.91 -14.05
C GLN A 14 -64.57 31.20 -15.06
N GLU A 15 -64.36 31.84 -16.19
CA GLU A 15 -63.41 31.43 -17.22
C GLU A 15 -62.01 31.64 -16.66
N ASP A 16 -61.38 30.52 -16.26
CA ASP A 16 -59.98 30.49 -15.88
C ASP A 16 -59.14 30.68 -17.16
N ARG A 17 -58.70 31.89 -17.37
CA ARG A 17 -57.76 32.24 -18.44
C ARG A 17 -56.34 31.92 -17.95
N THR A 18 -55.98 30.65 -17.89
CA THR A 18 -54.57 30.25 -17.77
C THR A 18 -53.85 30.63 -19.05
N THR A 19 -53.13 31.75 -18.98
CA THR A 19 -52.13 32.11 -20.00
C THR A 19 -51.02 31.09 -19.89
N ALA A 20 -51.03 30.09 -20.78
CA ALA A 20 -49.90 29.21 -20.97
C ALA A 20 -48.70 30.08 -21.43
N VAL A 21 -47.74 30.25 -20.54
CA VAL A 21 -46.43 30.81 -20.90
C VAL A 21 -45.74 29.76 -21.76
N ASP A 22 -45.69 30.01 -23.03
CA ASP A 22 -44.95 29.17 -24.00
C ASP A 22 -43.45 29.34 -23.68
N VAL A 23 -42.91 28.50 -22.80
CA VAL A 23 -41.49 28.42 -22.51
C VAL A 23 -40.84 27.76 -23.72
N LYS A 24 -40.44 28.61 -24.67
CA LYS A 24 -39.63 28.16 -25.78
C LYS A 24 -38.32 27.64 -25.23
N GLU A 25 -38.24 26.31 -25.08
CA GLU A 25 -36.97 25.62 -24.77
C GLU A 25 -35.98 25.95 -25.88
N THR A 26 -35.09 26.90 -25.61
CA THR A 26 -33.94 27.16 -26.47
C THR A 26 -32.97 26.05 -26.24
N GLU A 27 -33.05 24.98 -27.03
CA GLU A 27 -31.99 23.96 -27.09
C GLU A 27 -30.68 24.71 -27.50
N GLY A 28 -29.86 24.97 -26.47
CA GLY A 28 -28.51 25.48 -26.69
C GLY A 28 -27.70 24.46 -27.46
N PRO A 29 -26.68 24.84 -28.20
CA PRO A 29 -25.89 23.91 -28.99
C PRO A 29 -25.23 22.88 -28.09
N ALA A 30 -25.72 21.64 -28.11
CA ALA A 30 -25.18 20.52 -27.31
C ALA A 30 -23.71 20.17 -27.64
N GLY A 31 -23.26 20.53 -28.85
CA GLY A 31 -21.91 20.24 -29.33
C GLY A 31 -20.79 20.80 -28.44
N PRO A 32 -20.78 22.09 -28.06
CA PRO A 32 -19.77 22.62 -27.17
C PRO A 32 -19.75 21.95 -25.78
N VAL A 33 -20.94 21.67 -25.24
CA VAL A 33 -21.05 21.00 -23.93
C VAL A 33 -20.40 19.60 -23.96
N ILE A 34 -20.70 18.83 -25.01
CA ILE A 34 -20.12 17.49 -25.21
C ILE A 34 -18.59 17.62 -25.40
N LEU A 35 -18.13 18.57 -26.19
CA LEU A 35 -16.70 18.80 -26.40
C LEU A 35 -15.96 19.11 -25.10
N PHE A 36 -16.47 20.04 -24.29
CA PHE A 36 -15.87 20.39 -23.01
C PHE A 36 -15.91 19.22 -22.02
N PHE A 37 -16.96 18.40 -22.04
CA PHE A 37 -17.04 17.19 -21.24
C PHE A 37 -15.95 16.19 -21.65
N ILE A 38 -15.76 15.93 -22.94
CA ILE A 38 -14.72 15.00 -23.45
C ILE A 38 -13.33 15.51 -23.07
N ILE A 39 -13.05 16.81 -23.27
CA ILE A 39 -11.76 17.40 -22.90
C ILE A 39 -11.53 17.30 -21.40
N GLY A 40 -12.50 17.69 -20.58
CA GLY A 40 -12.41 17.61 -19.13
C GLY A 40 -12.19 16.18 -18.64
N PHE A 41 -12.89 15.22 -19.23
CA PHE A 41 -12.70 13.79 -18.93
C PHE A 41 -11.30 13.29 -19.32
N ALA A 42 -10.82 13.63 -20.51
CA ALA A 42 -9.47 13.27 -20.94
C ALA A 42 -8.38 13.88 -20.02
N VAL A 43 -8.52 15.16 -19.67
CA VAL A 43 -7.62 15.83 -18.73
C VAL A 43 -7.66 15.15 -17.35
N SER A 44 -8.84 14.82 -16.84
CA SER A 44 -8.97 14.17 -15.53
C SER A 44 -8.34 12.76 -15.51
N LEU A 45 -8.42 12.02 -16.62
CA LEU A 45 -7.73 10.75 -16.76
C LEU A 45 -6.20 10.92 -16.73
N VAL A 46 -5.67 11.87 -17.49
CA VAL A 46 -4.22 12.15 -17.49
C VAL A 46 -3.73 12.59 -16.11
N VAL A 47 -4.45 13.49 -15.46
CA VAL A 47 -4.11 13.95 -14.11
C VAL A 47 -4.23 12.82 -13.10
N GLY A 48 -5.33 12.08 -13.09
CA GLY A 48 -5.60 11.02 -12.12
C GLY A 48 -4.68 9.81 -12.26
N TRP A 49 -4.33 9.43 -13.47
CA TRP A 49 -3.54 8.22 -13.71
C TRP A 49 -2.05 8.47 -13.98
N GLY A 50 -1.72 9.63 -14.54
CA GLY A 50 -0.35 9.98 -14.89
C GLY A 50 0.36 10.86 -13.87
N ILE A 51 -0.28 11.93 -13.42
CA ILE A 51 0.33 12.94 -12.56
C ILE A 51 0.15 12.60 -11.07
N PHE A 52 -1.08 12.33 -10.65
CA PHE A 52 -1.41 12.09 -9.25
C PHE A 52 -0.60 10.94 -8.60
N PRO A 53 -0.44 9.75 -9.23
CA PRO A 53 0.38 8.69 -8.66
C PRO A 53 1.85 9.07 -8.47
N LYS A 54 2.40 9.91 -9.35
CA LYS A 54 3.78 10.42 -9.23
C LYS A 54 3.92 11.40 -8.07
N LEU A 55 2.91 12.25 -7.85
CA LEU A 55 2.91 13.20 -6.75
C LEU A 55 2.60 12.55 -5.40
N LEU A 56 1.89 11.41 -5.41
CA LEU A 56 1.48 10.70 -4.21
C LEU A 56 2.67 10.07 -3.47
N TYR A 57 3.73 9.71 -4.17
CA TYR A 57 4.90 9.05 -3.61
C TYR A 57 6.13 9.96 -3.64
N SER A 58 6.87 9.99 -2.52
CA SER A 58 8.20 10.57 -2.43
C SER A 58 9.24 9.47 -2.45
N GLN A 59 10.33 9.69 -3.17
CA GLN A 59 11.48 8.78 -3.19
C GLN A 59 12.47 9.20 -2.12
N LYS A 60 12.95 8.24 -1.35
CA LYS A 60 13.96 8.41 -0.31
C LYS A 60 15.02 7.33 -0.46
N HIS A 61 16.27 7.69 -0.27
CA HIS A 61 17.35 6.71 -0.15
C HIS A 61 17.47 6.23 1.29
N GLN A 62 18.01 5.03 1.47
CA GLN A 62 18.34 4.54 2.80
C GLN A 62 19.43 5.42 3.44
N PRO A 63 19.46 5.49 4.76
CA PRO A 63 20.48 6.27 5.46
C PRO A 63 21.90 5.79 5.15
N VAL A 64 22.10 4.49 4.97
CA VAL A 64 23.35 3.86 4.55
C VAL A 64 23.05 2.91 3.41
N GLU A 65 23.87 2.85 2.38
CA GLU A 65 23.80 1.81 1.36
C GLU A 65 24.29 0.49 1.93
N PHE A 66 23.55 -0.58 1.65
CA PHE A 66 23.86 -1.93 2.13
C PHE A 66 23.88 -2.92 0.98
N ASN A 67 24.94 -3.72 0.91
CA ASN A 67 25.13 -4.73 -0.12
C ASN A 67 24.96 -6.12 0.47
N HIS A 68 23.79 -6.75 0.24
CA HIS A 68 23.52 -8.10 0.75
C HIS A 68 24.47 -9.15 0.18
N VAL A 69 24.83 -9.03 -1.11
CA VAL A 69 25.73 -10.02 -1.76
C VAL A 69 27.08 -10.08 -1.04
N LEU A 70 27.68 -8.93 -0.71
CA LEU A 70 28.95 -8.90 0.03
C LEU A 70 28.79 -9.52 1.41
N HIS A 71 27.77 -9.13 2.16
CA HIS A 71 27.58 -9.60 3.53
C HIS A 71 27.23 -11.09 3.59
N GLN A 72 26.42 -11.59 2.66
CA GLN A 72 26.12 -13.04 2.60
C GLN A 72 27.34 -13.90 2.28
N ALA A 73 28.35 -13.38 1.60
CA ALA A 73 29.58 -14.09 1.34
C ALA A 73 30.46 -14.26 2.61
N GLU A 74 30.30 -13.38 3.59
CA GLU A 74 31.09 -13.35 4.82
C GLU A 74 30.46 -14.05 6.01
N VAL A 75 29.15 -14.42 5.92
CA VAL A 75 28.39 -15.04 7.01
C VAL A 75 28.04 -16.49 6.69
N SER A 76 27.93 -17.36 7.73
CA SER A 76 27.70 -18.79 7.56
C SER A 76 26.23 -19.17 7.42
N ASP A 77 25.32 -18.46 8.09
CA ASP A 77 23.92 -18.85 8.25
C ASP A 77 22.97 -18.02 7.35
N GLY A 78 23.52 -17.41 6.30
CA GLY A 78 22.77 -16.65 5.31
C GLY A 78 21.92 -15.54 5.95
N CYS A 79 20.62 -15.51 5.64
CA CYS A 79 19.71 -14.48 6.15
C CYS A 79 19.64 -14.45 7.69
N GLU A 80 19.72 -15.61 8.35
CA GLU A 80 19.54 -15.74 9.78
C GLU A 80 20.75 -15.23 10.59
N SER A 81 21.90 -15.03 9.98
CA SER A 81 23.03 -14.36 10.64
C SER A 81 22.71 -12.94 11.11
N CYS A 82 21.81 -12.26 10.41
CA CYS A 82 21.41 -10.89 10.71
C CYS A 82 19.91 -10.75 11.05
N HIS A 83 19.06 -11.58 10.43
CA HIS A 83 17.62 -11.59 10.61
C HIS A 83 17.18 -12.85 11.36
N TYR A 84 17.46 -12.94 12.64
CA TYR A 84 17.31 -14.16 13.44
C TYR A 84 16.01 -14.20 14.25
N PHE A 85 15.68 -15.37 14.76
CA PHE A 85 14.67 -15.55 15.80
C PHE A 85 15.33 -15.54 17.18
N ARG A 86 14.72 -14.83 18.12
CA ARG A 86 15.13 -14.85 19.53
C ARG A 86 14.69 -16.15 20.20
N GLU A 87 15.25 -16.45 21.37
CA GLU A 87 14.89 -17.65 22.14
C GLU A 87 13.39 -17.78 22.44
N ASP A 88 12.69 -16.63 22.56
CA ASP A 88 11.25 -16.60 22.79
C ASP A 88 10.41 -16.79 21.49
N GLY A 89 11.06 -17.03 20.35
CA GLY A 89 10.44 -17.20 19.04
C GLY A 89 10.04 -15.89 18.37
N SER A 90 10.33 -14.73 18.97
CA SER A 90 10.12 -13.46 18.31
C SER A 90 11.18 -13.19 17.24
N PHE A 91 10.76 -12.63 16.11
CA PHE A 91 11.66 -12.27 15.02
C PHE A 91 12.38 -10.95 15.31
N ALA A 92 13.70 -10.92 15.15
CA ALA A 92 14.51 -9.73 15.44
C ALA A 92 14.21 -8.57 14.49
N GLY A 93 13.85 -8.88 13.24
CA GLY A 93 13.56 -7.87 12.22
C GLY A 93 14.83 -7.34 11.57
N ILE A 94 14.95 -6.02 11.49
CA ILE A 94 16.16 -5.36 10.98
C ILE A 94 17.24 -5.43 12.08
N PRO A 95 18.49 -5.78 11.73
CA PRO A 95 19.59 -5.81 12.69
C PRO A 95 19.79 -4.45 13.38
N THR A 96 20.16 -4.51 14.66
CA THR A 96 20.56 -3.33 15.41
C THR A 96 21.98 -2.90 15.04
N LEU A 97 22.39 -1.71 15.43
CA LEU A 97 23.74 -1.24 15.23
C LEU A 97 24.78 -2.20 15.86
N GLU A 98 24.45 -2.80 17.01
CA GLU A 98 25.30 -3.78 17.69
C GLU A 98 25.73 -4.93 16.76
N SER A 99 24.77 -5.47 15.96
CA SER A 99 25.09 -6.52 14.97
C SER A 99 26.06 -6.02 13.86
N CYS A 100 26.00 -4.76 13.50
CA CYS A 100 26.95 -4.18 12.56
C CYS A 100 28.34 -4.04 13.20
N MET A 101 28.39 -3.65 14.46
CA MET A 101 29.63 -3.41 15.22
C MET A 101 30.42 -4.69 15.52
N GLU A 102 29.82 -5.88 15.42
CA GLU A 102 30.56 -7.14 15.53
C GLU A 102 31.69 -7.27 14.51
N CYS A 103 31.57 -6.58 13.36
CA CYS A 103 32.60 -6.52 12.33
C CYS A 103 33.09 -5.08 12.06
N HIS A 104 32.21 -4.09 12.18
CA HIS A 104 32.45 -2.70 11.81
C HIS A 104 32.70 -1.80 13.04
N GLU A 105 33.53 -2.23 14.00
CA GLU A 105 34.04 -1.31 15.03
C GLU A 105 34.96 -0.24 14.40
N GLU A 106 35.70 -0.66 13.34
CA GLU A 106 36.53 0.19 12.50
C GLU A 106 36.21 -0.10 11.02
N ALA A 107 36.60 0.77 10.12
CA ALA A 107 36.41 0.57 8.69
C ALA A 107 37.24 -0.60 8.19
N LEU A 108 36.61 -1.54 7.51
CA LEU A 108 37.26 -2.72 6.88
C LEU A 108 37.69 -2.43 5.43
N GLY A 109 37.10 -1.43 4.81
CA GLY A 109 37.31 -1.05 3.43
C GLY A 109 37.40 0.47 3.23
N GLU A 110 37.26 0.88 1.98
CA GLU A 110 37.33 2.31 1.56
C GLU A 110 36.01 2.78 0.91
N SER A 111 34.87 2.13 1.20
CA SER A 111 33.60 2.50 0.60
C SER A 111 32.98 3.71 1.33
N GLU A 112 32.40 4.65 0.57
CA GLU A 112 31.67 5.81 1.13
C GLU A 112 30.53 5.37 2.06
N ALA A 113 29.90 4.21 1.78
CA ALA A 113 28.83 3.70 2.60
C ALA A 113 29.33 3.23 3.97
N GLU A 114 30.50 2.63 4.03
CA GLU A 114 31.13 2.17 5.27
C GLU A 114 31.68 3.37 6.06
N GLU A 115 32.36 4.31 5.41
CA GLU A 115 32.81 5.56 6.04
C GLU A 115 31.63 6.25 6.73
N LYS A 116 30.51 6.37 6.03
CA LYS A 116 29.29 6.94 6.57
C LYS A 116 28.71 6.12 7.74
N LEU A 117 28.75 4.78 7.66
CA LEU A 117 28.33 3.90 8.76
C LEU A 117 29.16 4.21 10.02
N ILE A 118 30.48 4.25 9.90
CA ILE A 118 31.39 4.48 11.03
C ILE A 118 31.17 5.88 11.61
N GLU A 119 31.22 6.92 10.77
CA GLU A 119 31.17 8.31 11.25
C GLU A 119 29.81 8.72 11.82
N GLU A 120 28.72 8.32 11.14
CA GLU A 120 27.40 8.82 11.51
C GLU A 120 26.67 7.92 12.51
N TYR A 121 27.05 6.62 12.62
CA TYR A 121 26.30 5.66 13.42
C TYR A 121 27.15 4.92 14.45
N VAL A 122 28.28 4.33 14.06
CA VAL A 122 29.12 3.56 14.98
C VAL A 122 29.80 4.46 16.02
N THR A 123 30.53 5.47 15.56
CA THR A 123 31.25 6.40 16.46
C THR A 123 30.34 7.09 17.47
N PRO A 124 29.16 7.61 17.09
CA PRO A 124 28.23 8.20 18.06
C PRO A 124 27.30 7.18 18.75
N GLU A 125 27.46 5.89 18.52
CA GLU A 125 26.60 4.80 19.05
C GLU A 125 25.11 5.06 18.80
N ARG A 126 24.75 5.45 17.59
CA ARG A 126 23.39 5.84 17.21
C ARG A 126 22.79 4.82 16.25
N GLU A 127 21.62 4.28 16.59
CA GLU A 127 20.87 3.38 15.71
C GLU A 127 20.60 3.97 14.33
N ILE A 128 20.72 3.12 13.30
CA ILE A 128 20.48 3.52 11.90
C ILE A 128 18.95 3.64 11.68
N PRO A 129 18.44 4.81 11.27
CA PRO A 129 17.01 5.02 11.07
C PRO A 129 16.54 4.41 9.73
N TRP A 130 16.61 3.10 9.59
CA TRP A 130 16.22 2.39 8.38
C TRP A 130 14.80 2.68 7.93
N LEU A 131 14.63 2.88 6.64
CA LEU A 131 13.32 2.98 6.00
C LEU A 131 12.80 1.57 5.69
N VAL A 132 11.88 1.09 6.52
CA VAL A 132 11.43 -0.31 6.50
C VAL A 132 10.44 -0.56 5.37
N TYR A 133 10.87 -1.21 4.29
CA TYR A 133 10.00 -1.54 3.15
C TYR A 133 8.82 -2.43 3.53
N SER A 134 9.00 -3.32 4.48
CA SER A 134 8.02 -4.32 4.87
C SER A 134 7.25 -3.98 6.13
N LYS A 135 7.31 -2.72 6.59
CA LYS A 135 6.54 -2.28 7.76
C LYS A 135 5.05 -2.44 7.51
N GLN A 136 4.41 -3.29 8.31
CA GLN A 136 2.97 -3.51 8.25
C GLN A 136 2.23 -2.42 9.03
N PRO A 137 1.00 -2.03 8.61
CA PRO A 137 0.12 -1.22 9.43
C PRO A 137 -0.23 -1.90 10.74
N ALA A 138 -0.54 -1.10 11.79
CA ALA A 138 -0.87 -1.62 13.12
C ALA A 138 -2.07 -2.58 13.15
N CYS A 139 -2.95 -2.50 12.15
CA CYS A 139 -4.10 -3.41 12.01
C CYS A 139 -3.75 -4.75 11.34
N VAL A 140 -2.48 -4.98 10.94
CA VAL A 140 -2.05 -6.22 10.29
C VAL A 140 -1.13 -6.97 11.25
N TYR A 141 -1.57 -8.16 11.63
CA TYR A 141 -0.76 -9.09 12.40
C TYR A 141 -0.13 -10.13 11.49
N PHE A 142 1.20 -10.16 11.44
CA PHE A 142 1.96 -11.15 10.67
C PHE A 142 3.03 -11.79 11.57
N PRO A 143 2.86 -13.06 11.94
CA PRO A 143 3.84 -13.79 12.74
C PRO A 143 4.86 -14.49 11.84
N HIS A 144 6.10 -14.01 11.76
CA HIS A 144 7.18 -14.72 11.07
C HIS A 144 7.35 -16.16 11.58
N ALA A 145 7.28 -16.37 12.90
CA ALA A 145 7.45 -17.70 13.50
C ALA A 145 6.48 -18.75 12.93
N ALA A 146 5.22 -18.38 12.67
CA ALA A 146 4.25 -19.31 12.10
C ALA A 146 4.59 -19.72 10.66
N HIS A 147 5.19 -18.82 9.89
CA HIS A 147 5.53 -19.06 8.49
C HIS A 147 6.91 -19.71 8.33
N VAL A 148 7.90 -19.26 9.09
CA VAL A 148 9.28 -19.75 8.97
C VAL A 148 9.51 -20.95 9.87
N LEU A 149 9.23 -20.85 11.18
CA LEU A 149 9.54 -21.95 12.12
C LEU A 149 8.53 -23.09 12.06
N THR A 150 7.23 -22.80 11.79
CA THR A 150 6.21 -23.86 11.80
C THR A 150 5.90 -24.37 10.40
N ALA A 151 5.82 -23.49 9.39
CA ALA A 151 5.53 -23.87 8.02
C ALA A 151 6.80 -24.07 7.17
N GLU A 152 7.99 -23.89 7.76
CA GLU A 152 9.32 -24.11 7.14
C GLU A 152 9.47 -23.37 5.79
N MET A 153 8.89 -22.17 5.69
CA MET A 153 8.96 -21.36 4.48
C MET A 153 10.29 -20.62 4.39
N ALA A 154 10.92 -20.69 3.24
CA ALA A 154 12.12 -19.90 2.95
C ALA A 154 11.81 -18.40 2.88
N CYS A 155 12.76 -17.56 3.29
CA CYS A 155 12.63 -16.11 3.33
C CYS A 155 12.28 -15.51 1.96
N GLU A 156 12.90 -16.04 0.91
CA GLU A 156 12.73 -15.60 -0.48
C GLU A 156 11.30 -15.81 -1.00
N THR A 157 10.57 -16.78 -0.44
CA THR A 157 9.17 -17.03 -0.82
C THR A 157 8.32 -15.78 -0.69
N CYS A 158 8.59 -14.95 0.34
CA CYS A 158 7.86 -13.72 0.61
C CYS A 158 8.65 -12.47 0.23
N HIS A 159 9.96 -12.46 0.44
CA HIS A 159 10.82 -11.31 0.22
C HIS A 159 11.47 -11.26 -1.17
N GLY A 160 11.40 -12.36 -1.94
CA GLY A 160 12.09 -12.47 -3.23
C GLY A 160 13.62 -12.48 -3.05
N ASP A 161 14.33 -12.14 -4.10
CA ASP A 161 15.80 -12.28 -4.16
C ASP A 161 16.54 -11.10 -3.50
N VAL A 162 16.01 -10.59 -2.37
CA VAL A 162 16.61 -9.42 -1.69
C VAL A 162 18.05 -9.69 -1.23
N GLY A 163 18.34 -10.95 -0.86
CA GLY A 163 19.67 -11.37 -0.48
C GLY A 163 20.72 -11.27 -1.59
N GLU A 164 20.28 -11.28 -2.85
CA GLU A 164 21.17 -11.14 -4.03
C GLU A 164 21.31 -9.67 -4.48
N SER A 165 20.83 -8.71 -3.68
CA SER A 165 20.93 -7.30 -4.03
C SER A 165 22.30 -6.73 -3.66
N ASP A 166 22.92 -6.03 -4.60
CA ASP A 166 24.18 -5.31 -4.43
C ASP A 166 23.99 -3.84 -4.01
N HIS A 167 22.75 -3.39 -3.93
CA HIS A 167 22.37 -2.04 -3.54
C HIS A 167 20.99 -2.02 -2.88
N MET A 168 20.72 -0.95 -2.13
CA MET A 168 19.42 -0.76 -1.50
C MET A 168 18.40 -0.19 -2.48
N LYS A 169 17.21 -0.75 -2.44
CA LYS A 169 16.07 -0.28 -3.22
C LYS A 169 15.64 1.13 -2.75
N VAL A 170 15.32 2.02 -3.70
CA VAL A 170 14.74 3.33 -3.38
C VAL A 170 13.41 3.15 -2.65
N TYR A 171 13.28 3.77 -1.49
CA TYR A 171 12.06 3.75 -0.68
C TYR A 171 11.03 4.73 -1.25
N GLU A 172 9.89 4.22 -1.68
CA GLU A 172 8.77 5.03 -2.17
C GLU A 172 7.73 5.20 -1.05
N GLU A 173 7.77 6.34 -0.37
CA GLU A 173 6.83 6.66 0.71
C GLU A 173 5.57 7.33 0.19
N ASN A 174 4.41 6.81 0.58
CA ASN A 174 3.15 7.47 0.33
C ASN A 174 3.01 8.72 1.21
N ARG A 175 2.87 9.90 0.60
CA ARG A 175 2.82 11.20 1.30
C ARG A 175 1.62 11.38 2.23
N ILE A 176 0.56 10.59 2.04
CA ILE A 176 -0.67 10.68 2.84
C ILE A 176 -0.61 9.71 4.01
N THR A 177 -0.22 8.46 3.75
CA THR A 177 -0.27 7.40 4.76
C THR A 177 1.04 7.18 5.49
N GLY A 178 2.17 7.67 4.96
CA GLY A 178 3.51 7.43 5.51
C GLY A 178 4.03 6.00 5.32
N TYR A 179 3.28 5.13 4.64
CA TYR A 179 3.72 3.76 4.37
C TYR A 179 4.42 3.64 3.03
N SER A 180 5.25 2.61 2.91
CA SER A 180 5.90 2.32 1.64
C SER A 180 4.87 1.85 0.58
N ARG A 181 5.19 2.07 -0.68
CA ARG A 181 4.40 1.57 -1.81
C ARG A 181 4.24 0.05 -1.78
N ASP A 182 5.17 -0.63 -1.17
CA ASP A 182 5.21 -2.08 -1.12
C ASP A 182 4.17 -2.71 -0.16
N LEU A 183 3.44 -1.92 0.61
CA LEU A 183 2.37 -2.42 1.47
C LEU A 183 1.09 -2.82 0.74
N TRP A 184 0.82 -2.20 -0.40
CA TRP A 184 -0.41 -2.42 -1.16
C TRP A 184 -0.24 -3.55 -2.16
N GLY A 185 -1.31 -4.26 -2.48
CA GLY A 185 -1.35 -5.38 -3.39
C GLY A 185 -0.69 -5.13 -4.76
N LYS A 186 -0.86 -6.03 -5.71
CA LYS A 186 -0.29 -5.91 -7.07
C LYS A 186 -0.54 -4.51 -7.63
N ASN A 187 0.41 -3.97 -8.38
CA ASN A 187 0.15 -2.75 -9.13
C ASN A 187 -1.02 -2.97 -10.10
N MET A 188 -1.61 -1.88 -10.64
CA MET A 188 -2.80 -1.98 -11.50
C MET A 188 -2.65 -2.90 -12.72
N ILE A 189 -1.41 -3.23 -13.11
CA ILE A 189 -1.08 -4.14 -14.22
C ILE A 189 -0.81 -5.55 -13.70
N GLY A 190 -0.72 -5.74 -12.36
CA GLY A 190 -0.39 -7.02 -11.74
C GLY A 190 1.08 -7.44 -11.85
N LEU A 191 1.96 -6.55 -12.27
CA LEU A 191 3.37 -6.83 -12.47
C LEU A 191 4.19 -6.39 -11.26
N LYS A 192 5.16 -7.21 -10.85
CA LYS A 192 6.21 -6.83 -9.92
C LYS A 192 7.29 -6.02 -10.66
N LYS A 193 7.84 -5.00 -10.01
CA LYS A 193 8.88 -4.15 -10.58
C LYS A 193 10.26 -4.82 -10.56
N ASN A 194 10.56 -5.54 -9.49
CA ASN A 194 11.87 -6.14 -9.23
C ASN A 194 11.70 -7.58 -8.73
N THR A 195 12.74 -8.39 -8.83
CA THR A 195 12.76 -9.77 -8.35
C THR A 195 12.59 -9.87 -6.82
N TRP A 196 13.09 -8.89 -6.09
CA TRP A 196 12.96 -8.77 -4.63
C TRP A 196 11.69 -8.03 -4.17
N ASP A 197 10.76 -7.72 -5.07
CA ASP A 197 9.47 -7.17 -4.64
C ASP A 197 8.72 -8.21 -3.81
N ARG A 198 8.54 -7.87 -2.54
CA ARG A 198 7.93 -8.76 -1.57
C ARG A 198 6.47 -9.06 -1.89
N MET A 199 5.97 -10.09 -1.22
CA MET A 199 4.57 -10.50 -1.24
C MET A 199 3.63 -9.38 -0.80
N LYS A 200 2.50 -9.26 -1.49
CA LYS A 200 1.42 -8.32 -1.21
C LYS A 200 0.25 -9.05 -0.56
N MET A 201 -0.74 -8.30 -0.07
CA MET A 201 -1.94 -8.85 0.55
C MET A 201 -2.64 -9.90 -0.34
N ASP A 202 -2.73 -9.65 -1.65
CA ASP A 202 -3.36 -10.59 -2.59
C ASP A 202 -2.56 -11.89 -2.72
N ASP A 203 -1.23 -11.81 -2.73
CA ASP A 203 -0.36 -12.99 -2.78
C ASP A 203 -0.51 -13.83 -1.51
N CYS A 204 -0.63 -13.18 -0.33
CA CYS A 204 -0.89 -13.87 0.94
C CYS A 204 -2.24 -14.61 0.90
N SER A 205 -3.28 -13.94 0.38
CA SER A 205 -4.60 -14.54 0.23
C SER A 205 -4.59 -15.72 -0.73
N GLU A 206 -3.95 -15.59 -1.89
CA GLU A 206 -3.80 -16.66 -2.87
C GLU A 206 -3.08 -17.88 -2.28
N CYS A 207 -1.98 -17.67 -1.54
CA CYS A 207 -1.23 -18.73 -0.87
C CYS A 207 -2.08 -19.44 0.19
N HIS A 208 -2.74 -18.69 1.07
CA HIS A 208 -3.59 -19.26 2.12
C HIS A 208 -4.75 -20.09 1.56
N VAL A 209 -5.32 -19.68 0.46
CA VAL A 209 -6.37 -20.45 -0.24
C VAL A 209 -5.80 -21.73 -0.83
N LYS A 210 -4.66 -21.65 -1.51
CA LYS A 210 -4.00 -22.77 -2.18
C LYS A 210 -3.57 -23.84 -1.17
N GLU A 211 -2.96 -23.44 -0.06
CA GLU A 211 -2.48 -24.34 0.99
C GLU A 211 -3.61 -24.78 1.95
N ASN A 212 -4.86 -24.41 1.67
CA ASN A 212 -6.04 -24.74 2.49
C ASN A 212 -5.79 -24.47 3.99
N VAL A 213 -5.14 -23.35 4.29
CA VAL A 213 -4.84 -22.96 5.67
C VAL A 213 -6.14 -22.78 6.42
N ARG A 214 -6.36 -23.57 7.46
CA ARG A 214 -7.52 -23.43 8.34
C ARG A 214 -7.44 -22.12 9.08
N GLN A 215 -8.22 -21.25 8.63
CA GLN A 215 -8.37 -19.92 9.21
C GLN A 215 -9.59 -20.01 10.13
N GLY A 216 -9.46 -19.65 11.39
CA GLY A 216 -10.48 -19.81 12.43
C GLY A 216 -11.95 -19.50 12.05
N SER A 217 -12.83 -19.46 13.01
CA SER A 217 -14.31 -19.53 12.84
C SER A 217 -14.98 -18.32 12.14
N VAL A 218 -14.24 -17.30 11.71
CA VAL A 218 -14.81 -16.06 11.13
C VAL A 218 -14.38 -15.89 9.69
N GLN A 219 -14.60 -16.93 8.86
CA GLN A 219 -14.01 -16.92 7.55
C GLN A 219 -14.97 -16.70 6.42
N THR A 220 -14.49 -15.85 5.49
CA THR A 220 -15.06 -15.79 4.16
C THR A 220 -14.31 -16.80 3.27
N GLU A 221 -14.96 -17.35 2.28
CA GLU A 221 -14.42 -18.28 1.28
C GLU A 221 -13.20 -17.73 0.51
N LYS A 222 -12.81 -16.48 0.78
CA LYS A 222 -11.76 -15.72 0.10
C LYS A 222 -10.63 -15.30 1.06
N GLY A 223 -9.97 -16.26 1.69
CA GLY A 223 -8.69 -15.99 2.32
C GLY A 223 -8.68 -15.37 3.72
N GLY A 224 -9.83 -15.26 4.40
CA GLY A 224 -9.91 -14.91 5.82
C GLY A 224 -9.29 -13.58 6.22
N CYS A 225 -9.88 -12.47 5.81
CA CYS A 225 -9.38 -11.12 6.11
C CYS A 225 -9.02 -10.90 7.59
N PHE A 226 -9.81 -11.48 8.49
CA PHE A 226 -9.67 -11.31 9.94
C PHE A 226 -8.59 -12.22 10.59
N VAL A 227 -7.86 -13.01 9.82
CA VAL A 227 -6.67 -13.71 10.32
C VAL A 227 -5.52 -12.72 10.53
N CYS A 228 -5.36 -11.79 9.61
CA CYS A 228 -4.32 -10.78 9.66
C CYS A 228 -4.82 -9.43 10.15
N HIS A 229 -6.09 -9.09 9.89
CA HIS A 229 -6.68 -7.82 10.30
C HIS A 229 -7.47 -7.99 11.61
N LYS A 230 -6.95 -7.40 12.66
CA LYS A 230 -7.54 -7.41 14.02
C LYS A 230 -7.92 -6.01 14.48
#